data_e60e0b6c4822375986496aabc094d356
#
_entry.id   e60e0b6c4822375986496aabc094d356
#
_cell.length_a   1.000
_cell.length_b   1.000
_cell.length_c   1.000
_cell.angle_alpha   90.00
_cell.angle_beta   90.00
_cell.angle_gamma   90.00
#
_symmetry.space_group_name_H-M   'P 1'
#
loop_
_entity.id
_entity.type
_entity.pdbx_description
1 polymer ?
#
loop_
_entity_poly.entity_id
_entity_poly.type
_entity_poly.pdbx_seq_one_letter_code
_entity_poly.pdbx_strand_id
1 'polypeptide(L)'
;MASDFLIWPILEQNGIKLPTWKKLLPETIEVKQAKGKEGYIYKPAYGRVGENISIKEACSKEEYQEILKDVHKHPKKYLAQKRFISKPLTTPQGIKYHVCLGSYTIDGKHAGFYARISPKPRIDSDAEDIPVVIERSKSHE
;
A
#
# COMPACT_ATOMS: atom_id res chain seq x y z
N MET A 1 3.49 -2.72 -20.17
CA MET A 1 3.50 -1.23 -20.06
C MET A 1 2.90 -0.89 -18.71
N ALA A 2 3.15 0.32 -18.14
CA ALA A 2 2.64 0.63 -16.79
C ALA A 2 1.11 0.53 -16.67
N SER A 3 0.38 0.87 -17.74
CA SER A 3 -1.08 0.73 -17.80
C SER A 3 -1.60 -0.70 -17.65
N ASP A 4 -0.78 -1.69 -17.98
CA ASP A 4 -1.16 -3.11 -17.88
C ASP A 4 -1.27 -3.56 -16.42
N PHE A 5 -0.68 -2.80 -15.49
CA PHE A 5 -0.79 -3.04 -14.04
C PHE A 5 -1.99 -2.32 -13.40
N LEU A 6 -2.66 -1.46 -14.14
CA LEU A 6 -3.90 -0.81 -13.72
C LEU A 6 -5.08 -1.70 -14.11
N ILE A 7 -5.31 -2.73 -13.33
CA ILE A 7 -6.31 -3.77 -13.63
C ILE A 7 -7.74 -3.23 -13.80
N TRP A 8 -8.08 -2.09 -13.19
CA TRP A 8 -9.43 -1.51 -13.24
C TRP A 8 -9.94 -1.22 -14.64
N PRO A 9 -9.17 -0.57 -15.54
CA PRO A 9 -9.61 -0.34 -16.90
C PRO A 9 -9.90 -1.66 -17.65
N ILE A 10 -9.07 -2.67 -17.41
CA ILE A 10 -9.21 -3.98 -18.02
C ILE A 10 -10.50 -4.67 -17.53
N LEU A 11 -10.77 -4.64 -16.23
CA LEU A 11 -11.98 -5.21 -15.65
C LEU A 11 -13.23 -4.49 -16.16
N GLU A 12 -13.20 -3.16 -16.23
CA GLU A 12 -14.33 -2.36 -16.73
C GLU A 12 -14.63 -2.59 -18.22
N GLN A 13 -13.60 -2.71 -19.05
CA GLN A 13 -13.74 -3.07 -20.47
C GLN A 13 -14.39 -4.45 -20.64
N ASN A 14 -14.21 -5.35 -19.69
CA ASN A 14 -14.83 -6.67 -19.64
C ASN A 14 -16.16 -6.70 -18.87
N GLY A 15 -16.76 -5.55 -18.57
CA GLY A 15 -18.07 -5.45 -17.92
C GLY A 15 -18.05 -5.71 -16.41
N ILE A 16 -16.88 -5.87 -15.79
CA ILE A 16 -16.74 -6.12 -14.36
C ILE A 16 -16.70 -4.78 -13.62
N LYS A 17 -17.77 -4.49 -12.87
CA LYS A 17 -17.88 -3.27 -12.07
C LYS A 17 -17.54 -3.59 -10.61
N LEU A 18 -16.57 -2.87 -10.05
CA LEU A 18 -16.10 -3.04 -8.67
C LEU A 18 -16.18 -1.70 -7.89
N PRO A 19 -17.39 -1.14 -7.68
CA PRO A 19 -17.55 0.19 -7.09
C PRO A 19 -17.02 0.28 -5.66
N THR A 20 -17.17 -0.79 -4.87
CA THR A 20 -16.63 -0.86 -3.50
C THR A 20 -15.11 -0.79 -3.48
N TRP A 21 -14.44 -1.53 -4.34
CA TRP A 21 -12.98 -1.48 -4.47
C TRP A 21 -12.49 -0.11 -4.88
N LYS A 22 -13.10 0.51 -5.87
CA LYS A 22 -12.76 1.87 -6.30
C LYS A 22 -12.92 2.90 -5.20
N LYS A 23 -13.91 2.73 -4.32
CA LYS A 23 -14.14 3.62 -3.18
C LYS A 23 -13.09 3.44 -2.08
N LEU A 24 -12.61 2.21 -1.87
CA LEU A 24 -11.71 1.87 -0.75
C LEU A 24 -10.23 1.95 -1.12
N LEU A 25 -9.87 1.73 -2.39
CA LEU A 25 -8.47 1.76 -2.81
C LEU A 25 -8.04 3.19 -3.16
N PRO A 26 -6.79 3.57 -2.82
CA PRO A 26 -6.25 4.86 -3.23
C PRO A 26 -6.15 4.94 -4.75
N GLU A 27 -6.44 6.12 -5.30
CA GLU A 27 -6.29 6.40 -6.72
C GLU A 27 -4.88 6.01 -7.18
N THR A 28 -4.81 5.23 -8.25
CA THR A 28 -3.55 4.76 -8.84
C THR A 28 -3.56 5.06 -10.34
N ILE A 29 -2.55 5.78 -10.79
CA ILE A 29 -2.44 6.28 -12.18
C ILE A 29 -1.02 6.05 -12.72
N GLU A 30 -0.84 6.27 -14.00
CA GLU A 30 0.50 6.27 -14.61
C GLU A 30 1.35 7.43 -14.07
N VAL A 31 2.67 7.21 -13.97
CA VAL A 31 3.63 8.23 -13.52
C VAL A 31 3.51 9.54 -14.30
N LYS A 32 3.29 9.44 -15.62
CA LYS A 32 3.13 10.62 -16.48
C LYS A 32 1.92 11.49 -16.11
N GLN A 33 0.84 10.85 -15.70
CA GLN A 33 -0.40 11.52 -15.31
C GLN A 33 -0.30 12.19 -13.93
N ALA A 34 0.65 11.73 -13.09
CA ALA A 34 0.92 12.31 -11.78
C ALA A 34 1.89 13.49 -11.82
N LYS A 35 2.52 13.78 -12.97
CA LYS A 35 3.49 14.87 -13.09
C LYS A 35 2.84 16.22 -12.72
N GLY A 36 3.43 16.91 -11.76
CA GLY A 36 2.95 18.19 -11.24
C GLY A 36 1.76 18.09 -10.27
N LYS A 37 1.31 16.89 -9.93
CA LYS A 37 0.27 16.67 -8.91
C LYS A 37 0.91 16.36 -7.56
N GLU A 38 0.38 16.96 -6.51
CA GLU A 38 0.81 16.68 -5.13
C GLU A 38 0.10 15.47 -4.53
N GLY A 39 0.72 14.89 -3.50
CA GLY A 39 0.14 13.81 -2.70
C GLY A 39 0.20 12.43 -3.36
N TYR A 40 1.06 12.22 -4.35
CA TYR A 40 1.34 10.91 -4.91
C TYR A 40 2.68 10.37 -4.43
N ILE A 41 2.71 9.06 -4.23
CA ILE A 41 3.94 8.28 -4.06
C ILE A 41 4.14 7.39 -5.28
N TYR A 42 5.39 7.05 -5.57
CA TYR A 42 5.72 6.14 -6.65
C TYR A 42 6.03 4.76 -6.10
N LYS A 43 5.49 3.74 -6.76
CA LYS A 43 5.65 2.33 -6.38
C LYS A 43 6.09 1.53 -7.60
N PRO A 44 7.04 0.61 -7.49
CA PRO A 44 7.34 -0.32 -8.58
C PRO A 44 6.08 -1.12 -8.93
N ALA A 45 5.83 -1.31 -10.23
CA ALA A 45 4.71 -2.10 -10.70
C ALA A 45 4.85 -3.59 -10.29
N TYR A 46 6.10 -4.07 -10.23
CA TYR A 46 6.48 -5.39 -9.72
C TYR A 46 7.39 -5.25 -8.51
N GLY A 47 6.86 -4.64 -7.44
CA GLY A 47 7.59 -4.48 -6.19
C GLY A 47 7.35 -5.64 -5.23
N ARG A 48 8.33 -5.87 -4.33
CA ARG A 48 8.20 -6.77 -3.19
C ARG A 48 8.28 -5.97 -1.89
N VAL A 49 7.56 -6.41 -0.88
CA VAL A 49 7.70 -6.00 0.54
C VAL A 49 7.94 -4.50 0.77
N GLY A 50 7.29 -3.61 0.04
CA GLY A 50 7.40 -2.17 0.25
C GLY A 50 8.72 -1.51 -0.17
N GLU A 51 9.59 -2.23 -0.90
CA GLU A 51 10.85 -1.69 -1.41
C GLU A 51 10.64 -0.66 -2.52
N ASN A 52 11.57 0.29 -2.63
CA ASN A 52 11.58 1.32 -3.67
C ASN A 52 10.28 2.14 -3.77
N ILE A 53 9.58 2.32 -2.65
CA ILE A 53 8.41 3.19 -2.56
C ILE A 53 8.86 4.58 -2.10
N SER A 54 8.50 5.63 -2.84
CA SER A 54 8.91 7.01 -2.56
C SER A 54 8.10 7.64 -1.40
N ILE A 55 8.21 7.08 -0.21
CA ILE A 55 7.66 7.67 1.02
C ILE A 55 8.78 8.45 1.71
N LYS A 56 8.77 9.78 1.57
CA LYS A 56 9.84 10.66 2.03
C LYS A 56 10.22 10.45 3.50
N GLU A 57 9.25 10.22 4.38
CA GLU A 57 9.46 10.04 5.82
C GLU A 57 9.93 8.63 6.20
N ALA A 58 9.94 7.71 5.24
CA ALA A 58 10.39 6.33 5.43
C ALA A 58 11.69 6.01 4.69
N CYS A 59 12.22 6.97 3.92
CA CYS A 59 13.46 6.85 3.17
C CYS A 59 14.55 7.77 3.76
N SER A 60 15.82 7.41 3.59
CA SER A 60 16.89 8.40 3.69
C SER A 60 16.77 9.42 2.55
N LYS A 61 17.44 10.56 2.69
CA LYS A 61 17.42 11.58 1.63
C LYS A 61 18.01 11.04 0.32
N GLU A 62 19.06 10.27 0.43
CA GLU A 62 19.78 9.63 -0.67
C GLU A 62 18.89 8.59 -1.36
N GLU A 63 18.30 7.65 -0.59
CA GLU A 63 17.37 6.64 -1.09
C GLU A 63 16.20 7.28 -1.82
N TYR A 64 15.59 8.31 -1.23
CA TYR A 64 14.47 9.02 -1.85
C TYR A 64 14.83 9.64 -3.21
N GLN A 65 16.01 10.27 -3.29
CA GLN A 65 16.50 10.86 -4.54
C GLN A 65 16.81 9.81 -5.61
N GLU A 66 17.37 8.66 -5.21
CA GLU A 66 17.63 7.54 -6.13
C GLU A 66 16.32 6.97 -6.69
N ILE A 67 15.32 6.76 -5.84
CA ILE A 67 13.99 6.31 -6.29
C ILE A 67 13.42 7.31 -7.32
N LEU A 68 13.46 8.62 -7.03
CA LEU A 68 12.93 9.61 -7.96
C LEU A 68 13.69 9.65 -9.30
N LYS A 69 15.01 9.47 -9.29
CA LYS A 69 15.82 9.37 -10.50
C LYS A 69 15.42 8.14 -11.33
N ASP A 70 15.21 7.00 -10.65
CA ASP A 70 14.81 5.76 -11.35
C ASP A 70 13.39 5.87 -11.92
N VAL A 71 12.45 6.46 -11.17
CA VAL A 71 11.09 6.78 -11.65
C VAL A 71 11.13 7.67 -12.91
N HIS A 72 12.01 8.69 -12.90
CA HIS A 72 12.17 9.57 -14.05
C HIS A 72 12.75 8.85 -15.27
N LYS A 73 13.75 8.01 -15.06
CA LYS A 73 14.43 7.24 -16.10
C LYS A 73 13.55 6.11 -16.65
N HIS A 74 12.78 5.46 -15.78
CA HIS A 74 11.99 4.27 -16.11
C HIS A 74 10.50 4.39 -15.70
N PRO A 75 9.76 5.44 -16.16
CA PRO A 75 8.41 5.72 -15.67
C PRO A 75 7.41 4.57 -15.90
N LYS A 76 7.67 3.70 -16.88
CA LYS A 76 6.84 2.52 -17.17
C LYS A 76 7.01 1.37 -16.18
N LYS A 77 8.05 1.40 -15.35
CA LYS A 77 8.26 0.41 -14.28
C LYS A 77 7.56 0.78 -12.98
N TYR A 78 6.97 1.98 -12.91
CA TYR A 78 6.35 2.52 -11.70
C TYR A 78 4.90 2.91 -11.94
N LEU A 79 4.15 2.94 -10.86
CA LEU A 79 2.82 3.53 -10.75
C LEU A 79 2.86 4.67 -9.75
N ALA A 80 2.04 5.68 -9.97
CA ALA A 80 1.79 6.76 -9.03
C ALA A 80 0.49 6.45 -8.27
N GLN A 81 0.56 6.38 -6.95
CA GLN A 81 -0.59 6.11 -6.10
C GLN A 81 -0.82 7.28 -5.15
N LYS A 82 -2.08 7.72 -5.02
CA LYS A 82 -2.47 8.72 -4.03
C LYS A 82 -2.04 8.23 -2.66
N ARG A 83 -1.23 9.03 -1.96
CA ARG A 83 -0.76 8.66 -0.64
C ARG A 83 -1.91 8.65 0.36
N PHE A 84 -2.00 7.60 1.13
CA PHE A 84 -2.74 7.57 2.38
C PHE A 84 -1.76 7.46 3.55
N ILE A 85 -2.16 7.97 4.70
CA ILE A 85 -1.35 7.94 5.92
C ILE A 85 -2.07 7.02 6.90
N SER A 86 -1.44 5.89 7.24
CA SER A 86 -1.93 5.02 8.30
C SER A 86 -1.74 5.70 9.66
N LYS A 87 -2.79 5.69 10.48
CA LYS A 87 -2.67 6.16 11.86
C LYS A 87 -1.86 5.14 12.66
N PRO A 88 -0.73 5.52 13.26
CA PRO A 88 0.04 4.59 14.05
C PRO A 88 -0.71 4.22 15.34
N LEU A 89 -0.51 2.98 15.80
CA LEU A 89 -0.92 2.53 17.13
C LEU A 89 0.22 2.82 18.12
N THR A 90 -0.15 3.17 19.34
CA THR A 90 0.82 3.44 20.41
C THR A 90 0.74 2.31 21.43
N THR A 91 1.88 1.69 21.73
CA THR A 91 1.97 0.67 22.79
C THR A 91 1.82 1.29 24.17
N PRO A 92 1.57 0.50 25.24
CA PRO A 92 1.58 0.99 26.62
C PRO A 92 2.88 1.68 27.04
N GLN A 93 4.00 1.30 26.40
CA GLN A 93 5.33 1.91 26.62
C GLN A 93 5.55 3.20 25.81
N GLY A 94 4.55 3.66 25.06
CA GLY A 94 4.63 4.88 24.27
C GLY A 94 5.28 4.74 22.88
N ILE A 95 5.62 3.51 22.45
CA ILE A 95 6.21 3.26 21.14
C ILE A 95 5.11 3.28 20.07
N LYS A 96 5.36 3.95 18.95
CA LYS A 96 4.42 4.06 17.84
C LYS A 96 4.78 3.08 16.73
N TYR A 97 3.79 2.31 16.28
CA TYR A 97 3.91 1.39 15.14
C TYR A 97 2.84 1.64 14.10
N HIS A 98 3.25 1.63 12.83
CA HIS A 98 2.34 1.51 11.70
C HIS A 98 2.00 0.04 11.50
N VAL A 99 0.72 -0.26 11.27
CA VAL A 99 0.22 -1.63 11.15
C VAL A 99 -0.26 -1.89 9.74
N CYS A 100 0.15 -3.02 9.17
CA CYS A 100 -0.43 -3.61 7.98
C CYS A 100 -1.19 -4.87 8.40
N LEU A 101 -2.50 -4.87 8.22
CA LEU A 101 -3.35 -6.02 8.47
C LEU A 101 -3.72 -6.67 7.14
N GLY A 102 -3.41 -7.93 6.98
CA GLY A 102 -3.82 -8.75 5.85
C GLY A 102 -4.97 -9.67 6.22
N SER A 103 -5.91 -9.84 5.30
CA SER A 103 -7.02 -10.79 5.44
C SER A 103 -6.94 -11.80 4.31
N TYR A 104 -6.98 -13.08 4.66
CA TYR A 104 -7.08 -14.16 3.70
C TYR A 104 -8.53 -14.48 3.38
N THR A 105 -8.81 -14.69 2.10
CA THR A 105 -10.11 -15.15 1.62
C THR A 105 -9.92 -16.38 0.75
N ILE A 106 -10.60 -17.47 1.09
CA ILE A 106 -10.58 -18.74 0.35
C ILE A 106 -12.03 -19.07 -0.02
N ASP A 107 -12.30 -19.31 -1.29
CA ASP A 107 -13.65 -19.59 -1.82
C ASP A 107 -14.71 -18.56 -1.36
N GLY A 108 -14.35 -17.28 -1.36
CA GLY A 108 -15.22 -16.18 -0.94
C GLY A 108 -15.46 -16.08 0.57
N LYS A 109 -14.84 -16.94 1.37
CA LYS A 109 -14.95 -16.95 2.84
C LYS A 109 -13.68 -16.44 3.49
N HIS A 110 -13.83 -15.71 4.59
CA HIS A 110 -12.70 -15.30 5.42
C HIS A 110 -11.95 -16.52 5.97
N ALA A 111 -10.63 -16.56 5.78
CA ALA A 111 -9.79 -17.71 6.13
C ALA A 111 -8.69 -17.37 7.15
N GLY A 112 -8.60 -16.14 7.60
CA GLY A 112 -7.65 -15.74 8.63
C GLY A 112 -7.09 -14.32 8.42
N PHE A 113 -6.34 -13.88 9.42
CA PHE A 113 -5.61 -12.61 9.40
C PHE A 113 -4.12 -12.85 9.60
N TYR A 114 -3.32 -11.93 9.11
CA TYR A 114 -1.94 -11.74 9.55
C TYR A 114 -1.69 -10.24 9.72
N ALA A 115 -0.68 -9.88 10.50
CA ALA A 115 -0.30 -8.50 10.65
C ALA A 115 1.21 -8.32 10.65
N ARG A 116 1.65 -7.18 10.14
CA ARG A 116 3.02 -6.70 10.22
C ARG A 116 3.04 -5.31 10.81
N ILE A 117 4.06 -5.02 11.60
CA ILE A 117 4.27 -3.71 12.21
C ILE A 117 5.62 -3.13 11.83
N SER A 118 5.70 -1.81 11.76
CA SER A 118 6.94 -1.09 11.55
C SER A 118 6.90 0.26 12.29
N PRO A 119 8.03 0.74 12.86
CA PRO A 119 8.12 2.09 13.39
C PRO A 119 8.08 3.16 12.27
N LYS A 120 8.34 2.76 11.03
CA LYS A 120 8.28 3.63 9.84
C LYS A 120 6.91 3.54 9.17
N PRO A 121 6.43 4.59 8.47
CA PRO A 121 5.18 4.55 7.69
C PRO A 121 5.30 3.73 6.38
N ARG A 122 6.21 2.78 6.34
CA ARG A 122 6.44 1.82 5.25
C ARG A 122 6.60 0.43 5.87
N ILE A 123 5.85 -0.53 5.35
CA ILE A 123 5.98 -1.94 5.72
C ILE A 123 6.90 -2.58 4.68
N ASP A 124 8.15 -2.70 5.01
CA ASP A 124 9.22 -3.25 4.16
C ASP A 124 9.79 -4.55 4.75
N SER A 125 10.97 -4.98 4.30
CA SER A 125 11.66 -6.17 4.81
C SER A 125 11.98 -6.12 6.30
N ASP A 126 12.13 -4.91 6.87
CA ASP A 126 12.44 -4.70 8.28
C ASP A 126 11.20 -4.78 9.19
N ALA A 127 9.99 -4.86 8.59
CA ALA A 127 8.75 -4.93 9.36
C ALA A 127 8.61 -6.31 10.04
N GLU A 128 8.13 -6.31 11.28
CA GLU A 128 7.98 -7.50 12.10
C GLU A 128 6.61 -8.14 11.89
N ASP A 129 6.57 -9.47 11.75
CA ASP A 129 5.35 -10.24 11.75
C ASP A 129 4.85 -10.42 13.19
N ILE A 130 3.57 -10.16 13.42
CA ILE A 130 2.93 -10.29 14.73
C ILE A 130 1.67 -11.14 14.67
N PRO A 131 1.34 -11.89 15.74
CA PRO A 131 0.09 -12.61 15.82
C PRO A 131 -1.10 -11.66 15.88
N VAL A 132 -2.23 -12.08 15.29
CA VAL A 132 -3.50 -11.36 15.37
C VAL A 132 -4.44 -12.10 16.31
N VAL A 133 -4.86 -11.44 17.37
CA VAL A 133 -5.85 -11.97 18.31
C VAL A 133 -7.21 -11.39 17.98
N ILE A 134 -8.22 -12.24 17.84
CA ILE A 134 -9.61 -11.85 17.60
C ILE A 134 -10.38 -12.01 18.89
N GLU A 135 -10.85 -10.90 19.43
CA GLU A 135 -11.80 -10.90 20.54
C GLU A 135 -13.23 -11.00 20.00
N ARG A 136 -13.96 -12.00 20.43
CA ARG A 136 -15.38 -12.10 20.14
C ARG A 136 -16.14 -11.19 21.10
N SER A 137 -16.75 -10.13 20.61
CA SER A 137 -17.73 -9.38 21.40
C SER A 137 -18.86 -10.34 21.78
N LYS A 138 -19.18 -10.45 23.09
CA LYS A 138 -20.42 -11.06 23.50
C LYS A 138 -21.53 -10.20 22.91
N SER A 139 -22.35 -10.76 22.01
CA SER A 139 -23.60 -10.15 21.61
C SER A 139 -24.41 -9.95 22.89
N HIS A 140 -24.74 -8.71 23.21
CA HIS A 140 -25.79 -8.45 24.18
C HIS A 140 -27.07 -9.02 23.56
N GLU A 141 -27.51 -10.18 24.08
CA GLU A 141 -28.89 -10.66 23.93
C GLU A 141 -29.84 -9.68 24.59
#